data_a61c271fb75524a332c7eb7543689b87
#
_entry.id   a61c271fb75524a332c7eb7543689b87
#
_cell.length_a   1.000
_cell.length_b   1.000
_cell.length_c   1.000
_cell.angle_alpha   90.00
_cell.angle_beta   90.00
_cell.angle_gamma   90.00
#
_symmetry.space_group_name_H-M   'P 1'
#
loop_
_entity.id
_entity.type
_entity.pdbx_description
1 polymer ?
#
loop_
_entity_poly.entity_id
_entity_poly.type
_entity_poly.pdbx_seq_one_letter_code
_entity_poly.pdbx_strand_id
1 'polypeptide(L)'
;MAAPAVDLSARERAIDDAVCEDFDRTAKWNLAWTATFAVAAVGSAGTAAFAPRDWIENDTRAGLYVTAAKATVGVLAKLLYPLRIDVEGLCGDRHPASAKARHALLVEAAQRERHTLILNVFGGLAVNTIGLLYLGYGRGAWESAWISFSVGSAVGVASALTAPVQSWILNRRLNRPSIAVVPTIGRGSTGMALAGTW
;
A
#
# COMPACT_ATOMS: atom_id res chain seq x y z
N MET A 1 28.19 -25.36 -16.97
CA MET A 1 28.95 -24.10 -17.00
C MET A 1 28.19 -23.11 -16.14
N ALA A 2 28.73 -22.69 -14.98
CA ALA A 2 28.11 -21.63 -14.19
C ALA A 2 28.28 -20.30 -14.93
N ALA A 3 27.20 -19.51 -15.02
CA ALA A 3 27.29 -18.17 -15.60
C ALA A 3 28.23 -17.32 -14.75
N PRO A 4 29.08 -16.46 -15.37
CA PRO A 4 29.98 -15.61 -14.60
C PRO A 4 29.17 -14.71 -13.67
N ALA A 5 29.60 -14.61 -12.40
CA ALA A 5 29.02 -13.70 -11.43
C ALA A 5 29.13 -12.26 -11.95
N VAL A 6 27.99 -11.59 -12.16
CA VAL A 6 27.96 -10.18 -12.58
C VAL A 6 28.30 -9.34 -11.35
N ASP A 7 29.41 -8.59 -11.41
CA ASP A 7 29.75 -7.63 -10.36
C ASP A 7 28.86 -6.40 -10.47
N LEU A 8 27.86 -6.32 -9.58
CA LEU A 8 26.86 -5.24 -9.55
C LEU A 8 27.40 -4.04 -8.77
N SER A 9 27.13 -2.85 -9.28
CA SER A 9 27.35 -1.62 -8.50
C SER A 9 26.50 -1.61 -7.21
N ALA A 10 26.89 -0.84 -6.20
CA ALA A 10 26.15 -0.72 -4.96
C ALA A 10 24.69 -0.23 -5.19
N ARG A 11 24.49 0.61 -6.21
CA ARG A 11 23.16 1.11 -6.61
C ARG A 11 22.30 -0.01 -7.19
N GLU A 12 22.85 -0.84 -8.03
CA GLU A 12 22.13 -1.96 -8.66
C GLU A 12 21.73 -3.00 -7.61
N ARG A 13 22.63 -3.32 -6.67
CA ARG A 13 22.29 -4.20 -5.53
C ARG A 13 21.14 -3.63 -4.71
N ALA A 14 21.18 -2.34 -4.37
CA ALA A 14 20.10 -1.71 -3.61
C ALA A 14 18.74 -1.74 -4.34
N ILE A 15 18.73 -1.68 -5.67
CA ILE A 15 17.51 -1.84 -6.48
C ILE A 15 17.00 -3.28 -6.40
N ASP A 16 17.86 -4.24 -6.63
CA ASP A 16 17.51 -5.66 -6.60
C ASP A 16 16.98 -6.05 -5.21
N ASP A 17 17.66 -5.66 -4.13
CA ASP A 17 17.24 -5.92 -2.76
C ASP A 17 15.87 -5.31 -2.44
N ALA A 18 15.63 -4.05 -2.80
CA ALA A 18 14.35 -3.38 -2.53
C ALA A 18 13.18 -4.02 -3.28
N VAL A 19 13.36 -4.33 -4.56
CA VAL A 19 12.30 -4.93 -5.38
C VAL A 19 12.02 -6.37 -4.92
N CYS A 20 13.05 -7.14 -4.59
CA CYS A 20 12.89 -8.52 -4.14
C CYS A 20 12.28 -8.60 -2.73
N GLU A 21 12.65 -7.69 -1.82
CA GLU A 21 12.02 -7.60 -0.50
C GLU A 21 10.52 -7.29 -0.63
N ASP A 22 10.15 -6.34 -1.47
CA ASP A 22 8.75 -5.99 -1.71
C ASP A 22 7.97 -7.13 -2.38
N PHE A 23 8.58 -7.88 -3.29
CA PHE A 23 7.98 -9.06 -3.89
C PHE A 23 7.62 -10.11 -2.83
N ASP A 24 8.55 -10.47 -1.96
CA ASP A 24 8.32 -11.46 -0.90
C ASP A 24 7.26 -11.00 0.10
N ARG A 25 7.23 -9.72 0.41
CA ARG A 25 6.25 -9.11 1.33
C ARG A 25 4.86 -8.99 0.72
N THR A 26 4.77 -8.74 -0.58
CA THR A 26 3.51 -8.45 -1.27
C THR A 26 2.53 -9.63 -1.20
N ALA A 27 2.99 -10.85 -1.43
CA ALA A 27 2.14 -12.04 -1.35
C ALA A 27 1.57 -12.24 0.07
N LYS A 28 2.42 -12.11 1.08
CA LYS A 28 2.04 -12.23 2.50
C LYS A 28 1.07 -11.12 2.91
N TRP A 29 1.32 -9.89 2.48
CA TRP A 29 0.47 -8.75 2.77
C TRP A 29 -0.91 -8.88 2.13
N ASN A 30 -0.98 -9.26 0.85
CA ASN A 30 -2.26 -9.52 0.17
C ASN A 30 -3.05 -10.62 0.87
N LEU A 31 -2.40 -11.73 1.21
CA LEU A 31 -3.06 -12.86 1.90
C LEU A 31 -3.57 -12.44 3.29
N ALA A 32 -2.73 -11.79 4.08
CA ALA A 32 -3.08 -11.36 5.44
C ALA A 32 -4.29 -10.41 5.43
N TRP A 33 -4.30 -9.40 4.55
CA TRP A 33 -5.40 -8.45 4.47
C TRP A 33 -6.66 -9.05 3.85
N THR A 34 -6.53 -9.95 2.87
CA THR A 34 -7.69 -10.70 2.34
C THR A 34 -8.33 -11.55 3.42
N ALA A 35 -7.53 -12.28 4.20
CA ALA A 35 -8.03 -13.07 5.33
C ALA A 35 -8.67 -12.19 6.41
N THR A 36 -8.07 -11.05 6.75
CA THR A 36 -8.62 -10.11 7.73
C THR A 36 -9.99 -9.59 7.29
N PHE A 37 -10.12 -9.16 6.04
CA PHE A 37 -11.40 -8.70 5.52
C PHE A 37 -12.42 -9.83 5.43
N ALA A 38 -12.02 -11.06 5.05
CA ALA A 38 -12.93 -12.20 5.00
C ALA A 38 -13.47 -12.56 6.39
N VAL A 39 -12.59 -12.61 7.41
CA VAL A 39 -13.01 -12.85 8.80
C VAL A 39 -13.95 -11.74 9.28
N ALA A 40 -13.64 -10.47 8.99
CA ALA A 40 -14.50 -9.35 9.35
C ALA A 40 -15.88 -9.44 8.66
N ALA A 41 -15.92 -9.79 7.36
CA ALA A 41 -17.16 -9.94 6.61
C ALA A 41 -18.04 -11.06 7.18
N VAL A 42 -17.47 -12.28 7.33
CA VAL A 42 -18.20 -13.44 7.83
C VAL A 42 -18.58 -13.26 9.29
N GLY A 43 -17.67 -12.77 10.14
CA GLY A 43 -17.93 -12.53 11.55
C GLY A 43 -19.04 -11.51 11.78
N SER A 44 -18.98 -10.36 11.08
CA SER A 44 -20.02 -9.33 11.20
C SER A 44 -21.37 -9.80 10.65
N ALA A 45 -21.39 -10.46 9.48
CA ALA A 45 -22.61 -10.99 8.91
C ALA A 45 -23.23 -12.09 9.79
N GLY A 46 -22.40 -13.01 10.27
CA GLY A 46 -22.82 -14.09 11.17
C GLY A 46 -23.39 -13.56 12.49
N THR A 47 -22.71 -12.61 13.12
CA THR A 47 -23.21 -11.98 14.35
C THR A 47 -24.54 -11.25 14.06
N ALA A 48 -24.62 -10.50 12.97
CA ALA A 48 -25.87 -9.80 12.62
C ALA A 48 -27.04 -10.76 12.35
N ALA A 49 -26.77 -11.92 11.73
CA ALA A 49 -27.81 -12.89 11.36
C ALA A 49 -28.29 -13.76 12.53
N PHE A 50 -27.36 -14.23 13.36
CA PHE A 50 -27.62 -15.30 14.31
C PHE A 50 -27.67 -14.85 15.78
N ALA A 51 -27.16 -13.65 16.13
CA ALA A 51 -27.27 -13.19 17.51
C ALA A 51 -28.74 -12.96 17.90
N PRO A 52 -29.14 -13.37 19.12
CA PRO A 52 -30.47 -13.13 19.67
C PRO A 52 -30.87 -11.66 19.60
N ARG A 53 -32.16 -11.37 19.42
CA ARG A 53 -32.66 -9.99 19.26
C ARG A 53 -32.56 -9.14 20.52
N ASP A 54 -32.56 -9.78 21.65
CA ASP A 54 -32.40 -9.18 22.98
C ASP A 54 -30.95 -8.83 23.31
N TRP A 55 -29.98 -9.39 22.58
CA TRP A 55 -28.55 -9.13 22.77
C TRP A 55 -28.03 -7.95 21.95
N ILE A 56 -28.64 -7.69 20.80
CA ILE A 56 -28.15 -6.69 19.86
C ILE A 56 -29.31 -5.82 19.37
N GLU A 57 -29.21 -4.53 19.62
CA GLU A 57 -30.16 -3.53 19.12
C GLU A 57 -30.20 -3.50 17.59
N ASN A 58 -31.35 -3.09 17.02
CA ASN A 58 -31.55 -3.05 15.57
C ASN A 58 -30.52 -2.17 14.86
N ASP A 59 -30.09 -1.08 15.47
CA ASP A 59 -29.11 -0.15 14.88
C ASP A 59 -27.70 -0.76 14.88
N THR A 60 -27.32 -1.45 15.96
CA THR A 60 -26.06 -2.22 16.01
C THR A 60 -26.07 -3.34 14.97
N ARG A 61 -27.19 -4.04 14.81
CA ARG A 61 -27.36 -5.08 13.79
C ARG A 61 -27.20 -4.52 12.37
N ALA A 62 -27.78 -3.36 12.09
CA ALA A 62 -27.61 -2.65 10.82
C ALA A 62 -26.15 -2.25 10.61
N GLY A 63 -25.46 -1.77 11.65
CA GLY A 63 -24.03 -1.45 11.64
C GLY A 63 -23.15 -2.66 11.29
N LEU A 64 -23.49 -3.84 11.83
CA LEU A 64 -22.79 -5.10 11.51
C LEU A 64 -22.98 -5.52 10.06
N TYR A 65 -24.20 -5.40 9.49
CA TYR A 65 -24.40 -5.67 8.05
C TYR A 65 -23.62 -4.71 7.17
N VAL A 66 -23.58 -3.41 7.50
CA VAL A 66 -22.77 -2.44 6.77
C VAL A 66 -21.28 -2.76 6.88
N THR A 67 -20.81 -3.19 8.06
CA THR A 67 -19.43 -3.63 8.25
C THR A 67 -19.11 -4.86 7.41
N ALA A 68 -20.00 -5.85 7.37
CA ALA A 68 -19.86 -7.02 6.53
C ALA A 68 -19.79 -6.66 5.03
N ALA A 69 -20.66 -5.77 4.57
CA ALA A 69 -20.66 -5.30 3.18
C ALA A 69 -19.35 -4.58 2.83
N LYS A 70 -18.88 -3.66 3.69
CA LYS A 70 -17.58 -2.97 3.50
C LYS A 70 -16.41 -3.95 3.48
N ALA A 71 -16.37 -4.91 4.38
CA ALA A 71 -15.32 -5.93 4.43
C ALA A 71 -15.35 -6.82 3.18
N THR A 72 -16.53 -7.17 2.67
CA THR A 72 -16.68 -7.89 1.39
C THR A 72 -16.10 -7.10 0.22
N VAL A 73 -16.36 -5.79 0.15
CA VAL A 73 -15.72 -4.91 -0.85
C VAL A 73 -14.20 -4.94 -0.69
N GLY A 74 -13.68 -4.95 0.54
CA GLY A 74 -12.25 -5.10 0.83
C GLY A 74 -11.67 -6.42 0.30
N VAL A 75 -12.36 -7.55 0.50
CA VAL A 75 -11.97 -8.85 -0.07
C VAL A 75 -11.92 -8.78 -1.59
N LEU A 76 -13.00 -8.30 -2.22
CA LEU A 76 -13.10 -8.19 -3.68
C LEU A 76 -12.00 -7.29 -4.25
N ALA A 77 -11.71 -6.16 -3.61
CA ALA A 77 -10.64 -5.27 -4.02
C ALA A 77 -9.28 -5.98 -4.01
N LYS A 78 -8.98 -6.79 -2.98
CA LYS A 78 -7.73 -7.56 -2.90
C LYS A 78 -7.65 -8.71 -3.90
N LEU A 79 -8.77 -9.33 -4.23
CA LEU A 79 -8.82 -10.42 -5.21
C LEU A 79 -8.74 -9.91 -6.67
N LEU A 80 -9.43 -8.80 -6.96
CA LEU A 80 -9.51 -8.24 -8.32
C LEU A 80 -8.29 -7.37 -8.65
N TYR A 81 -7.77 -6.66 -7.65
CA TYR A 81 -6.65 -5.72 -7.80
C TYR A 81 -5.55 -6.00 -6.78
N PRO A 82 -4.99 -7.23 -6.75
CA PRO A 82 -3.90 -7.53 -5.84
C PRO A 82 -2.69 -6.67 -6.20
N LEU A 83 -1.95 -6.22 -5.19
CA LEU A 83 -0.63 -5.67 -5.45
C LEU A 83 0.24 -6.81 -6.01
N ARG A 84 0.69 -6.68 -7.24
CA ARG A 84 1.60 -7.61 -7.89
C ARG A 84 2.82 -6.84 -8.35
N ILE A 85 3.97 -7.25 -7.88
CA ILE A 85 5.26 -6.79 -8.37
C ILE A 85 5.75 -7.91 -9.27
N ASP A 86 5.80 -7.63 -10.57
CA ASP A 86 6.29 -8.61 -11.55
C ASP A 86 7.81 -8.52 -11.57
N VAL A 87 8.44 -9.58 -11.12
CA VAL A 87 9.91 -9.65 -11.00
C VAL A 87 10.47 -10.83 -11.77
N GLU A 88 9.77 -11.25 -12.86
CA GLU A 88 10.27 -12.35 -13.68
C GLU A 88 11.74 -12.12 -14.05
N GLY A 89 12.62 -12.87 -13.40
CA GLY A 89 14.05 -12.87 -13.63
C GLY A 89 14.90 -11.91 -12.75
N LEU A 90 14.32 -11.07 -11.86
CA LEU A 90 15.10 -10.21 -10.97
C LEU A 90 15.45 -10.91 -9.65
N CYS A 91 14.46 -11.58 -9.05
CA CYS A 91 14.62 -12.25 -7.76
C CYS A 91 14.89 -13.74 -7.98
N GLY A 92 16.14 -14.12 -8.11
CA GLY A 92 16.58 -15.48 -8.37
C GLY A 92 17.87 -15.50 -9.19
N ASP A 93 18.20 -16.66 -9.78
CA ASP A 93 19.44 -16.86 -10.52
C ASP A 93 19.53 -16.11 -11.87
N ARG A 94 18.47 -15.44 -12.30
CA ARG A 94 18.39 -14.71 -13.58
C ARG A 94 18.29 -13.21 -13.34
N HIS A 95 19.40 -12.58 -13.05
CA HIS A 95 19.42 -11.12 -12.97
C HIS A 95 19.26 -10.47 -14.36
N PRO A 96 18.48 -9.38 -14.50
CA PRO A 96 18.41 -8.64 -15.76
C PRO A 96 19.81 -8.15 -16.14
N ALA A 97 20.18 -8.38 -17.39
CA ALA A 97 21.52 -8.15 -17.90
C ALA A 97 21.96 -6.67 -17.93
N SER A 98 21.03 -5.71 -17.74
CA SER A 98 21.36 -4.29 -17.87
C SER A 98 20.80 -3.42 -16.72
N ALA A 99 21.59 -2.42 -16.27
CA ALA A 99 21.20 -1.40 -15.32
C ALA A 99 19.90 -0.66 -15.72
N LYS A 100 19.69 -0.47 -17.02
CA LYS A 100 18.47 0.16 -17.56
C LYS A 100 17.22 -0.67 -17.29
N ALA A 101 17.32 -2.00 -17.48
CA ALA A 101 16.19 -2.91 -17.21
C ALA A 101 15.83 -2.94 -15.71
N ARG A 102 16.85 -2.98 -14.82
CA ARG A 102 16.63 -2.90 -13.35
C ARG A 102 15.95 -1.61 -12.94
N HIS A 103 16.39 -0.48 -13.48
CA HIS A 103 15.78 0.81 -13.19
C HIS A 103 14.33 0.87 -13.67
N ALA A 104 14.02 0.31 -14.84
CA ALA A 104 12.65 0.23 -15.35
C ALA A 104 11.74 -0.60 -14.43
N LEU A 105 12.22 -1.75 -13.94
CA LEU A 105 11.49 -2.59 -12.98
C LEU A 105 11.25 -1.85 -11.64
N LEU A 106 12.26 -1.13 -11.13
CA LEU A 106 12.08 -0.29 -9.93
C LEU A 106 11.00 0.77 -10.13
N VAL A 107 11.00 1.47 -11.27
CA VAL A 107 10.00 2.50 -11.58
C VAL A 107 8.60 1.88 -11.65
N GLU A 108 8.47 0.73 -12.31
CA GLU A 108 7.19 0.03 -12.43
C GLU A 108 6.68 -0.46 -11.07
N ALA A 109 7.53 -1.11 -10.26
CA ALA A 109 7.20 -1.52 -8.91
C ALA A 109 6.74 -0.32 -8.05
N ALA A 110 7.51 0.78 -8.08
CA ALA A 110 7.19 2.00 -7.36
C ALA A 110 5.84 2.63 -7.78
N GLN A 111 5.52 2.59 -9.07
CA GLN A 111 4.22 3.08 -9.57
C GLN A 111 3.07 2.21 -9.08
N ARG A 112 3.20 0.89 -9.13
CA ARG A 112 2.20 -0.06 -8.64
C ARG A 112 1.95 0.10 -7.14
N GLU A 113 3.02 0.20 -6.34
CA GLU A 113 2.93 0.45 -4.89
C GLU A 113 2.18 1.75 -4.59
N ARG A 114 2.58 2.85 -5.23
CA ARG A 114 1.92 4.16 -5.08
C ARG A 114 0.44 4.10 -5.45
N HIS A 115 0.10 3.49 -6.58
CA HIS A 115 -1.28 3.35 -7.03
C HIS A 115 -2.12 2.52 -6.05
N THR A 116 -1.60 1.40 -5.59
CA THR A 116 -2.26 0.55 -4.58
C THR A 116 -2.48 1.30 -3.27
N LEU A 117 -1.50 2.10 -2.83
CA LEU A 117 -1.61 2.89 -1.61
C LEU A 117 -2.70 3.95 -1.73
N ILE A 118 -2.76 4.66 -2.86
CA ILE A 118 -3.81 5.64 -3.16
C ILE A 118 -5.18 4.97 -3.18
N LEU A 119 -5.33 3.84 -3.88
CA LEU A 119 -6.59 3.11 -3.94
C LEU A 119 -7.03 2.58 -2.57
N ASN A 120 -6.12 2.07 -1.76
CA ASN A 120 -6.44 1.59 -0.40
C ASN A 120 -6.93 2.73 0.50
N VAL A 121 -6.26 3.89 0.48
CA VAL A 121 -6.62 5.03 1.33
C VAL A 121 -7.92 5.67 0.86
N PHE A 122 -7.98 6.10 -0.40
CA PHE A 122 -9.15 6.84 -0.91
C PHE A 122 -10.35 5.93 -1.16
N GLY A 123 -10.13 4.72 -1.65
CA GLY A 123 -11.20 3.72 -1.83
C GLY A 123 -11.78 3.29 -0.48
N GLY A 124 -10.92 3.04 0.51
CA GLY A 124 -11.35 2.74 1.87
C GLY A 124 -12.14 3.88 2.51
N LEU A 125 -11.67 5.13 2.35
CA LEU A 125 -12.37 6.31 2.86
C LEU A 125 -13.74 6.48 2.19
N ALA A 126 -13.83 6.32 0.87
CA ALA A 126 -15.09 6.41 0.13
C ALA A 126 -16.11 5.37 0.61
N VAL A 127 -15.71 4.11 0.74
CA VAL A 127 -16.57 3.02 1.22
C VAL A 127 -17.02 3.26 2.67
N ASN A 128 -16.12 3.77 3.53
CA ASN A 128 -16.47 4.11 4.91
C ASN A 128 -17.44 5.30 4.98
N THR A 129 -17.25 6.32 4.12
CA THR A 129 -18.17 7.47 4.05
C THR A 129 -19.56 7.06 3.56
N ILE A 130 -19.65 6.18 2.56
CA ILE A 130 -20.94 5.64 2.11
C ILE A 130 -21.65 4.91 3.27
N GLY A 131 -20.94 4.08 4.01
CA GLY A 131 -21.45 3.38 5.19
C GLY A 131 -21.94 4.34 6.28
N LEU A 132 -21.17 5.41 6.55
CA LEU A 132 -21.53 6.47 7.51
C LEU A 132 -22.84 7.15 7.10
N LEU A 133 -22.94 7.58 5.84
CA LEU A 133 -24.14 8.28 5.33
C LEU A 133 -25.37 7.37 5.33
N TYR A 134 -25.23 6.11 4.94
CA TYR A 134 -26.33 5.15 4.96
C TYR A 134 -26.85 4.91 6.37
N LEU A 135 -25.98 4.68 7.35
CA LEU A 135 -26.41 4.45 8.74
C LEU A 135 -26.95 5.74 9.38
N GLY A 136 -26.27 6.88 9.17
CA GLY A 136 -26.67 8.15 9.76
C GLY A 136 -27.97 8.71 9.17
N TYR A 137 -28.01 8.95 7.87
CA TYR A 137 -29.19 9.53 7.22
C TYR A 137 -30.25 8.52 6.87
N GLY A 138 -29.87 7.32 6.40
CA GLY A 138 -30.83 6.31 5.98
C GLY A 138 -31.52 5.58 7.14
N ARG A 139 -30.85 5.47 8.30
CA ARG A 139 -31.36 4.72 9.46
C ARG A 139 -31.50 5.57 10.72
N GLY A 140 -30.98 6.78 10.76
CA GLY A 140 -30.92 7.60 11.98
C GLY A 140 -29.92 7.11 13.04
N ALA A 141 -29.14 6.07 12.73
CA ALA A 141 -28.23 5.36 13.65
C ALA A 141 -26.83 6.01 13.69
N TRP A 142 -26.76 7.27 14.10
CA TRP A 142 -25.51 8.06 14.04
C TRP A 142 -24.38 7.49 14.91
N GLU A 143 -24.68 6.94 16.07
CA GLU A 143 -23.67 6.32 16.91
C GLU A 143 -23.01 5.12 16.22
N SER A 144 -23.81 4.18 15.73
CA SER A 144 -23.33 3.03 14.96
C SER A 144 -22.61 3.46 13.67
N ALA A 145 -23.04 4.57 13.05
CA ALA A 145 -22.42 5.14 11.87
C ALA A 145 -20.99 5.61 12.13
N TRP A 146 -20.78 6.39 13.20
CA TRP A 146 -19.46 6.88 13.59
C TRP A 146 -18.54 5.77 14.07
N ILE A 147 -19.02 4.80 14.84
CA ILE A 147 -18.24 3.63 15.25
C ILE A 147 -17.76 2.86 14.01
N SER A 148 -18.68 2.54 13.10
CA SER A 148 -18.37 1.80 11.88
C SER A 148 -17.40 2.55 10.96
N PHE A 149 -17.53 3.88 10.86
CA PHE A 149 -16.61 4.74 10.11
C PHE A 149 -15.22 4.76 10.73
N SER A 150 -15.11 4.96 12.03
CA SER A 150 -13.84 5.06 12.74
C SER A 150 -13.06 3.75 12.68
N VAL A 151 -13.71 2.62 12.96
CA VAL A 151 -13.10 1.29 12.87
C VAL A 151 -12.65 0.99 11.44
N GLY A 152 -13.52 1.22 10.45
CA GLY A 152 -13.17 0.99 9.05
C GLY A 152 -12.01 1.88 8.57
N SER A 153 -11.97 3.14 9.01
CA SER A 153 -10.88 4.05 8.68
C SER A 153 -9.55 3.63 9.34
N ALA A 154 -9.58 3.20 10.61
CA ALA A 154 -8.41 2.67 11.30
C ALA A 154 -7.85 1.43 10.61
N VAL A 155 -8.69 0.50 10.16
CA VAL A 155 -8.30 -0.67 9.36
C VAL A 155 -7.67 -0.24 8.03
N GLY A 156 -8.26 0.76 7.35
CA GLY A 156 -7.71 1.31 6.11
C GLY A 156 -6.31 1.91 6.29
N VAL A 157 -6.11 2.69 7.36
CA VAL A 157 -4.81 3.26 7.73
C VAL A 157 -3.80 2.14 8.06
N ALA A 158 -4.19 1.15 8.86
CA ALA A 158 -3.33 0.02 9.19
C ALA A 158 -2.90 -0.76 7.93
N SER A 159 -3.83 -0.98 6.99
CA SER A 159 -3.51 -1.60 5.69
C SER A 159 -2.50 -0.78 4.89
N ALA A 160 -2.64 0.55 4.88
CA ALA A 160 -1.71 1.44 4.17
C ALA A 160 -0.33 1.47 4.83
N LEU A 161 -0.25 1.53 6.16
CA LEU A 161 1.01 1.57 6.91
C LEU A 161 1.80 0.26 6.84
N THR A 162 1.13 -0.87 6.61
CA THR A 162 1.75 -2.19 6.48
C THR A 162 2.04 -2.58 5.04
N ALA A 163 1.65 -1.75 4.06
CA ALA A 163 1.90 -2.02 2.65
C ALA A 163 3.40 -2.04 2.34
N PRO A 164 3.87 -2.96 1.48
CA PRO A 164 5.25 -2.92 0.98
C PRO A 164 5.42 -1.66 0.10
N VAL A 165 6.43 -0.85 0.40
CA VAL A 165 6.67 0.46 -0.24
C VAL A 165 8.16 0.76 -0.46
N GLN A 166 9.04 -0.25 -0.35
CA GLN A 166 10.49 -0.03 -0.43
C GLN A 166 10.92 0.45 -1.81
N SER A 167 10.34 -0.13 -2.87
CA SER A 167 10.63 0.28 -4.24
C SER A 167 10.23 1.73 -4.49
N TRP A 168 9.08 2.19 -3.98
CA TRP A 168 8.65 3.58 -4.08
C TRP A 168 9.56 4.53 -3.31
N ILE A 169 9.95 4.16 -2.08
CA ILE A 169 10.87 4.96 -1.25
C ILE A 169 12.24 5.08 -1.94
N LEU A 170 12.79 3.97 -2.44
CA LEU A 170 14.07 3.96 -3.13
C LEU A 170 14.02 4.77 -4.43
N ASN A 171 13.00 4.54 -5.26
CA ASN A 171 12.82 5.32 -6.50
C ASN A 171 12.75 6.83 -6.22
N ARG A 172 12.01 7.23 -5.18
CA ARG A 172 11.93 8.62 -4.77
C ARG A 172 13.28 9.18 -4.29
N ARG A 173 14.09 8.37 -3.60
CA ARG A 173 15.44 8.79 -3.15
C ARG A 173 16.39 8.96 -4.33
N LEU A 174 16.36 8.03 -5.29
CA LEU A 174 17.24 8.08 -6.46
C LEU A 174 16.90 9.22 -7.43
N ASN A 175 15.63 9.64 -7.46
CA ASN A 175 15.14 10.71 -8.34
C ASN A 175 15.00 12.07 -7.63
N ARG A 176 15.46 12.20 -6.38
CA ARG A 176 15.51 13.52 -5.74
C ARG A 176 16.60 14.36 -6.37
N PRO A 177 16.30 15.60 -6.82
CA PRO A 177 17.35 16.52 -7.23
C PRO A 177 18.27 16.76 -6.04
N SER A 178 19.56 16.47 -6.18
CA SER A 178 20.55 16.82 -5.17
C SER A 178 21.01 18.25 -5.45
N ILE A 179 20.62 19.18 -4.57
CA ILE A 179 21.12 20.56 -4.61
C ILE A 179 22.19 20.65 -3.54
N ALA A 180 23.41 20.94 -3.93
CA ALA A 180 24.52 21.22 -3.04
C ALA A 180 24.92 22.70 -3.15
N VAL A 181 25.09 23.35 -2.00
CA VAL A 181 25.71 24.66 -1.94
C VAL A 181 27.21 24.46 -1.86
N VAL A 182 27.93 24.81 -2.89
CA VAL A 182 29.40 24.66 -2.95
C VAL A 182 30.04 26.03 -2.77
N PRO A 183 30.87 26.22 -1.73
CA PRO A 183 31.65 27.46 -1.61
C PRO A 183 32.66 27.53 -2.76
N THR A 184 32.67 28.65 -3.46
CA THR A 184 33.63 28.92 -4.54
C THR A 184 34.63 29.95 -4.04
N ILE A 185 35.91 29.57 -4.08
CA ILE A 185 37.03 30.46 -3.74
C ILE A 185 37.84 30.69 -5.01
N GLY A 186 37.80 31.92 -5.53
CA GLY A 186 38.56 32.36 -6.68
C GLY A 186 39.57 33.45 -6.29
N ARG A 187 40.55 33.75 -7.17
CA ARG A 187 41.51 34.87 -6.92
C ARG A 187 40.75 36.19 -6.84
N GLY A 188 40.50 36.65 -5.60
CA GLY A 188 39.85 37.91 -5.32
C GLY A 188 38.35 37.93 -5.15
N SER A 189 37.68 36.75 -5.18
CA SER A 189 36.25 36.62 -4.89
C SER A 189 35.94 35.33 -4.12
N THR A 190 35.14 35.48 -3.07
CA THR A 190 34.51 34.38 -2.37
C THR A 190 33.00 34.40 -2.68
N GLY A 191 32.44 33.28 -3.10
CA GLY A 191 31.03 33.15 -3.46
C GLY A 191 30.47 31.79 -3.08
N MET A 192 29.18 31.57 -3.29
CA MET A 192 28.53 30.30 -3.19
C MET A 192 27.92 29.93 -4.55
N ALA A 193 28.14 28.74 -5.04
CA ALA A 193 27.51 28.21 -6.23
C ALA A 193 26.49 27.14 -5.83
N LEU A 194 25.34 27.10 -6.49
CA LEU A 194 24.39 26.02 -6.41
C LEU A 194 24.77 24.99 -7.47
N ALA A 195 25.21 23.80 -7.05
CA ALA A 195 25.42 22.68 -7.92
C ALA A 195 24.31 21.65 -7.68
N GLY A 196 23.73 21.13 -8.75
CA GLY A 196 22.67 20.13 -8.63
C GLY A 196 22.60 19.23 -9.85
N THR A 197 22.09 18.01 -9.66
CA THR A 197 21.65 17.10 -10.73
C THR A 197 20.13 17.15 -10.78
N TRP A 198 19.63 17.41 -11.99
CA TRP A 198 18.20 17.50 -12.29
C TRP A 198 17.68 16.22 -12.90
#